data_fd395bdcc01edb9d80a899590b72b752
#
_entry.id   fd395bdcc01edb9d80a899590b72b752
#
_cell.length_a   1.000
_cell.length_b   1.000
_cell.length_c   1.000
_cell.angle_alpha   90.00
_cell.angle_beta   90.00
_cell.angle_gamma   90.00
#
_symmetry.space_group_name_H-M   'P 1'
#
loop_
_entity.id
_entity.type
_entity.pdbx_description
1 polymer ?
#
loop_
_entity_poly.entity_id
_entity_poly.type
_entity_poly.pdbx_seq_one_letter_code
_entity_poly.pdbx_strand_id
1 'polypeptide(L)'
;MFRGVQHINMDAKGRLAMPARQREPLLSECAGQIVVTIDTQSACLVVYPLPEWERIEQDIQNLPALKPAVKRFQRLMLGYATDLELDGSGRMLLPQPLREYAQLDKKLVLVGQGNKLELWSESLWLAEREQALQDSGPEAELPEELMSLTL
;
A
#
# COMPACT_ATOMS: atom_id res chain seq x y z
N MET A 1 -6.47 9.17 -8.62
CA MET A 1 -7.03 8.76 -7.31
C MET A 1 -7.44 7.30 -7.34
N PHE A 2 -6.90 6.52 -6.42
CA PHE A 2 -7.24 5.10 -6.32
C PHE A 2 -8.35 4.88 -5.29
N ARG A 3 -9.29 4.03 -5.66
CA ARG A 3 -10.41 3.62 -4.81
C ARG A 3 -10.83 2.20 -5.15
N GLY A 4 -11.59 1.58 -4.28
CA GLY A 4 -12.14 0.25 -4.48
C GLY A 4 -11.35 -0.84 -3.78
N VAL A 5 -12.02 -1.97 -3.58
CA VAL A 5 -11.46 -3.18 -3.00
C VAL A 5 -11.57 -4.27 -4.05
N GLN A 6 -10.45 -4.88 -4.43
CA GLN A 6 -10.44 -5.92 -5.46
C GLN A 6 -9.65 -7.14 -4.98
N HIS A 7 -10.21 -8.31 -5.24
CA HIS A 7 -9.55 -9.57 -4.95
C HIS A 7 -8.70 -9.97 -6.15
N ILE A 8 -7.44 -10.29 -5.92
CA ILE A 8 -6.49 -10.72 -6.94
C ILE A 8 -5.74 -11.95 -6.47
N ASN A 9 -5.04 -12.62 -7.37
CA ASN A 9 -4.24 -13.79 -7.05
C ASN A 9 -2.77 -13.53 -7.36
N MET A 10 -1.91 -14.16 -6.56
CA MET A 10 -0.47 -14.17 -6.78
C MET A 10 -0.02 -15.61 -6.94
N ASP A 11 0.91 -15.90 -7.86
CA ASP A 11 1.47 -17.23 -8.00
C ASP A 11 2.58 -17.48 -6.96
N ALA A 12 3.06 -18.72 -6.91
CA ALA A 12 4.07 -19.12 -5.94
C ALA A 12 5.41 -18.40 -6.09
N LYS A 13 5.67 -17.80 -7.26
CA LYS A 13 6.90 -17.03 -7.52
C LYS A 13 6.77 -15.55 -7.16
N GLY A 14 5.59 -15.10 -6.76
CA GLY A 14 5.34 -13.72 -6.43
C GLY A 14 4.83 -12.86 -7.58
N ARG A 15 4.39 -13.49 -8.68
CA ARG A 15 3.86 -12.77 -9.85
C ARG A 15 2.36 -12.53 -9.66
N LEU A 16 1.94 -11.30 -9.94
CA LEU A 16 0.54 -10.90 -9.93
C LEU A 16 0.27 -9.92 -11.06
N ALA A 17 -1.00 -9.77 -11.41
CA ALA A 17 -1.44 -8.79 -12.41
C ALA A 17 -2.30 -7.72 -11.74
N MET A 18 -1.93 -6.47 -11.97
CA MET A 18 -2.72 -5.33 -11.52
C MET A 18 -4.02 -5.30 -12.33
N PRO A 19 -5.19 -5.18 -11.68
CA PRO A 19 -6.45 -5.07 -12.40
C PRO A 19 -6.49 -3.87 -13.34
N ALA A 20 -7.27 -3.97 -14.42
CA ALA A 20 -7.34 -2.94 -15.46
C ALA A 20 -7.64 -1.55 -14.90
N ARG A 21 -8.51 -1.46 -13.92
CA ARG A 21 -8.89 -0.18 -13.30
C ARG A 21 -7.70 0.59 -12.72
N GLN A 22 -6.76 -0.11 -12.10
CA GLN A 22 -5.55 0.50 -11.54
C GLN A 22 -4.40 0.52 -12.55
N ARG A 23 -4.34 -0.50 -13.41
CA ARG A 23 -3.31 -0.63 -14.42
C ARG A 23 -3.30 0.52 -15.42
N GLU A 24 -4.48 0.90 -15.93
CA GLU A 24 -4.59 1.93 -16.94
C GLU A 24 -4.01 3.29 -16.49
N PRO A 25 -4.40 3.85 -15.33
CA PRO A 25 -3.77 5.09 -14.88
C PRO A 25 -2.29 4.95 -14.59
N LEU A 26 -1.83 3.81 -14.08
CA LEU A 26 -0.41 3.60 -13.83
C LEU A 26 0.41 3.56 -15.11
N LEU A 27 -0.10 2.91 -16.16
CA LEU A 27 0.57 2.86 -17.45
C LEU A 27 0.57 4.23 -18.14
N SER A 28 -0.58 4.94 -18.12
CA SER A 28 -0.71 6.22 -18.81
C SER A 28 0.00 7.37 -18.10
N GLU A 29 -0.01 7.40 -16.76
CA GLU A 29 0.52 8.52 -15.99
C GLU A 29 2.01 8.38 -15.65
N CYS A 30 2.51 7.16 -15.47
CA CYS A 30 3.91 6.94 -15.06
C CYS A 30 4.60 5.77 -15.76
N ALA A 31 4.08 5.34 -16.91
CA ALA A 31 4.65 4.26 -17.72
C ALA A 31 4.79 2.94 -16.94
N GLY A 32 3.90 2.69 -15.98
CA GLY A 32 3.94 1.50 -15.14
C GLY A 32 5.02 1.50 -14.08
N GLN A 33 5.71 2.61 -13.88
CA GLN A 33 6.75 2.70 -12.84
C GLN A 33 6.14 2.98 -11.49
N ILE A 34 6.35 2.06 -10.57
CA ILE A 34 5.79 2.10 -9.21
C ILE A 34 6.88 1.83 -8.18
N VAL A 35 6.60 2.21 -6.96
CA VAL A 35 7.43 1.83 -5.80
C VAL A 35 6.53 1.14 -4.80
N VAL A 36 6.98 -0.02 -4.33
CA VAL A 36 6.29 -0.80 -3.31
C VAL A 36 7.15 -0.79 -2.05
N THR A 37 6.53 -0.47 -0.94
CA THR A 37 7.19 -0.54 0.37
C THR A 37 6.20 -1.07 1.40
N ILE A 38 6.64 -1.14 2.66
CA ILE A 38 5.79 -1.63 3.75
C ILE A 38 4.97 -0.49 4.35
N ASP A 39 3.82 -0.84 4.91
CA ASP A 39 3.11 0.02 5.86
C ASP A 39 3.66 -0.29 7.25
N THR A 40 4.04 0.73 8.01
CA THR A 40 4.60 0.51 9.35
C THR A 40 3.54 0.33 10.44
N GLN A 41 2.28 0.64 10.13
CA GLN A 41 1.16 0.57 11.07
C GLN A 41 0.35 -0.72 10.92
N SER A 42 0.48 -1.39 9.78
CA SER A 42 -0.29 -2.59 9.46
C SER A 42 0.57 -3.57 8.66
N ALA A 43 0.25 -4.84 8.72
CA ALA A 43 0.98 -5.88 7.98
C ALA A 43 0.51 -5.93 6.52
N CYS A 44 0.73 -4.85 5.79
CA CYS A 44 0.41 -4.77 4.36
C CYS A 44 1.51 -4.02 3.62
N LEU A 45 1.44 -4.05 2.30
CA LEU A 45 2.32 -3.26 1.44
C LEU A 45 1.57 -2.05 0.92
N VAL A 46 2.32 -0.99 0.62
CA VAL A 46 1.79 0.20 -0.04
C VAL A 46 2.45 0.32 -1.42
N VAL A 47 1.62 0.65 -2.41
CA VAL A 47 2.04 0.80 -3.81
C VAL A 47 1.80 2.24 -4.22
N TYR A 48 2.86 2.91 -4.62
CA TYR A 48 2.81 4.30 -5.08
C TYR A 48 3.19 4.40 -6.55
N PRO A 49 2.50 5.25 -7.33
CA PRO A 49 3.08 5.72 -8.60
C PRO A 49 4.42 6.37 -8.32
N LEU A 50 5.40 6.19 -9.19
CA LEU A 50 6.76 6.72 -8.95
C LEU A 50 6.78 8.21 -8.61
N PRO A 51 6.06 9.11 -9.33
CA PRO A 51 6.07 10.54 -8.98
C PRO A 51 5.57 10.82 -7.56
N GLU A 52 4.54 10.09 -7.12
CA GLU A 52 4.02 10.25 -5.75
C GLU A 52 5.02 9.76 -4.71
N TRP A 53 5.68 8.63 -4.99
CA TRP A 53 6.73 8.13 -4.10
C TRP A 53 7.90 9.11 -3.98
N GLU A 54 8.33 9.70 -5.07
CA GLU A 54 9.44 10.66 -5.05
C GLU A 54 9.14 11.85 -4.14
N ARG A 55 7.90 12.32 -4.14
CA ARG A 55 7.45 13.38 -3.22
C ARG A 55 7.49 12.91 -1.76
N ILE A 56 6.97 11.73 -1.50
CA ILE A 56 6.94 11.14 -0.14
C ILE A 56 8.36 10.86 0.35
N GLU A 57 9.19 10.29 -0.50
CA GLU A 57 10.59 10.01 -0.19
C GLU A 57 11.34 11.27 0.24
N GLN A 58 11.11 12.37 -0.45
CA GLN A 58 11.70 13.66 -0.11
C GLN A 58 11.27 14.10 1.29
N ASP A 59 9.97 13.98 1.60
CA ASP A 59 9.44 14.32 2.93
C ASP A 59 10.05 13.43 4.01
N ILE A 60 10.19 12.14 3.74
CA ILE A 60 10.79 11.19 4.70
C ILE A 60 12.25 11.52 4.94
N GLN A 61 13.01 11.81 3.87
CA GLN A 61 14.43 12.16 3.98
C GLN A 61 14.65 13.46 4.76
N ASN A 62 13.73 14.40 4.66
CA ASN A 62 13.82 15.69 5.31
C ASN A 62 13.37 15.70 6.78
N LEU A 63 12.89 14.56 7.29
CA LEU A 63 12.54 14.46 8.70
C LEU A 63 13.80 14.63 9.59
N PRO A 64 13.69 15.32 10.75
CA PRO A 64 14.80 15.41 11.67
C PRO A 64 15.11 14.05 12.30
N ALA A 65 16.27 13.48 11.96
CA ALA A 65 16.66 12.11 12.34
C ALA A 65 17.34 12.03 13.73
N LEU A 66 17.11 13.02 14.60
CA LEU A 66 17.70 13.03 15.95
C LEU A 66 16.99 12.06 16.91
N LYS A 67 15.70 11.81 16.67
CA LYS A 67 14.91 10.89 17.49
C LYS A 67 15.03 9.47 16.94
N PRO A 68 15.28 8.47 17.80
CA PRO A 68 15.35 7.07 17.34
C PRO A 68 14.12 6.58 16.61
N ALA A 69 12.93 7.02 17.01
CA ALA A 69 11.67 6.64 16.35
C ALA A 69 11.62 7.13 14.90
N VAL A 70 12.10 8.35 14.65
CA VAL A 70 12.17 8.91 13.28
C VAL A 70 13.15 8.11 12.44
N LYS A 71 14.32 7.82 13.00
CA LYS A 71 15.35 7.05 12.29
C LYS A 71 14.87 5.62 11.95
N ARG A 72 14.15 4.98 12.86
CA ARG A 72 13.57 3.66 12.62
C ARG A 72 12.53 3.70 11.50
N PHE A 73 11.66 4.70 11.51
CA PHE A 73 10.67 4.90 10.46
C PHE A 73 11.32 5.08 9.10
N GLN A 74 12.32 5.97 9.00
CA GLN A 74 13.07 6.18 7.76
C GLN A 74 13.69 4.89 7.25
N ARG A 75 14.34 4.13 8.15
CA ARG A 75 15.00 2.88 7.79
C ARG A 75 14.02 1.85 7.23
N LEU A 76 12.84 1.74 7.84
CA LEU A 76 11.82 0.79 7.39
C LEU A 76 11.22 1.22 6.05
N MET A 77 10.77 2.46 5.95
CA MET A 77 10.09 2.95 4.74
C MET A 77 11.03 3.00 3.53
N LEU A 78 12.22 3.54 3.70
CA LEU A 78 13.19 3.64 2.61
C LEU A 78 13.90 2.32 2.35
N GLY A 79 14.19 1.55 3.40
CA GLY A 79 14.89 0.28 3.27
C GLY A 79 14.10 -0.79 2.53
N TYR A 80 12.79 -0.84 2.72
CA TYR A 80 11.92 -1.78 2.01
C TYR A 80 11.47 -1.27 0.65
N ALA A 81 11.63 0.02 0.36
CA ALA A 81 11.18 0.61 -0.91
C ALA A 81 11.85 -0.07 -2.10
N THR A 82 11.03 -0.57 -3.01
CA THR A 82 11.49 -1.36 -4.16
C THR A 82 10.85 -0.80 -5.42
N ASP A 83 11.68 -0.44 -6.39
CA ASP A 83 11.23 0.01 -7.71
C ASP A 83 10.78 -1.21 -8.50
N LEU A 84 9.57 -1.13 -9.03
CA LEU A 84 8.99 -2.15 -9.90
C LEU A 84 8.39 -1.47 -11.13
N GLU A 85 8.31 -2.23 -12.22
CA GLU A 85 7.67 -1.77 -13.45
C GLU A 85 6.59 -2.77 -13.86
N LEU A 86 5.38 -2.26 -14.11
CA LEU A 86 4.31 -3.07 -14.67
C LEU A 86 4.57 -3.28 -16.15
N ASP A 87 4.41 -4.51 -16.63
CA ASP A 87 4.41 -4.75 -18.07
C ASP A 87 3.09 -4.27 -18.69
N GLY A 88 2.95 -4.37 -20.02
CA GLY A 88 1.74 -3.91 -20.73
C GLY A 88 0.45 -4.60 -20.30
N SER A 89 0.55 -5.76 -19.65
CA SER A 89 -0.59 -6.51 -19.11
C SER A 89 -0.79 -6.25 -17.61
N GLY A 90 -0.01 -5.33 -17.02
CA GLY A 90 -0.10 -5.00 -15.61
C GLY A 90 0.56 -6.01 -14.69
N ARG A 91 1.38 -6.91 -15.22
CA ARG A 91 2.05 -7.93 -14.41
C ARG A 91 3.29 -7.37 -13.74
N MET A 92 3.52 -7.82 -12.51
CA MET A 92 4.70 -7.47 -11.74
C MET A 92 5.14 -8.65 -10.88
N LEU A 93 6.40 -8.62 -10.44
CA LEU A 93 6.98 -9.62 -9.56
C LEU A 93 7.33 -8.96 -8.22
N LEU A 94 6.68 -9.42 -7.15
CA LEU A 94 6.97 -8.95 -5.79
C LEU A 94 8.19 -9.69 -5.22
N PRO A 95 9.21 -8.96 -4.78
CA PRO A 95 10.34 -9.58 -4.09
C PRO A 95 9.93 -10.27 -2.78
N GLN A 96 10.67 -11.32 -2.45
CA GLN A 96 10.39 -12.12 -1.26
C GLN A 96 10.33 -11.35 0.04
N PRO A 97 11.23 -10.38 0.34
CA PRO A 97 11.15 -9.62 1.59
C PRO A 97 9.82 -8.89 1.78
N LEU A 98 9.25 -8.34 0.70
CA LEU A 98 7.94 -7.69 0.76
C LEU A 98 6.83 -8.70 1.01
N ARG A 99 6.88 -9.84 0.33
CA ARG A 99 5.89 -10.91 0.52
C ARG A 99 5.91 -11.45 1.94
N GLU A 100 7.09 -11.62 2.51
CA GLU A 100 7.26 -12.10 3.89
C GLU A 100 6.69 -11.10 4.90
N TYR A 101 7.01 -9.83 4.75
CA TYR A 101 6.52 -8.79 5.66
C TYR A 101 4.99 -8.79 5.75
N ALA A 102 4.33 -8.79 4.61
CA ALA A 102 2.87 -8.72 4.54
C ALA A 102 2.19 -10.10 4.60
N GLN A 103 2.97 -11.17 4.77
CA GLN A 103 2.45 -12.54 4.86
C GLN A 103 1.58 -12.89 3.65
N LEU A 104 2.02 -12.48 2.47
CA LEU A 104 1.27 -12.69 1.23
C LEU A 104 1.38 -14.14 0.78
N ASP A 105 0.22 -14.71 0.40
CA ASP A 105 0.10 -16.03 -0.17
C ASP A 105 -0.66 -15.90 -1.48
N LYS A 106 -1.47 -16.88 -1.85
CA LYS A 106 -2.14 -16.91 -3.15
C LYS A 106 -3.23 -15.85 -3.29
N LYS A 107 -4.05 -15.66 -2.26
CA LYS A 107 -5.22 -14.76 -2.30
C LYS A 107 -4.87 -13.42 -1.68
N LEU A 108 -4.98 -12.38 -2.47
CA LEU A 108 -4.64 -11.02 -2.07
C LEU A 108 -5.84 -10.09 -2.24
N VAL A 109 -5.77 -8.96 -1.54
CA VAL A 109 -6.74 -7.87 -1.67
C VAL A 109 -6.01 -6.58 -1.93
N LEU A 110 -6.44 -5.88 -2.97
CA LEU A 110 -5.92 -4.57 -3.36
C LEU A 110 -6.93 -3.51 -2.95
N VAL A 111 -6.49 -2.54 -2.16
CA VAL A 111 -7.35 -1.50 -1.59
C VAL A 111 -6.88 -0.13 -2.04
N GLY A 112 -7.77 0.63 -2.70
CA GLY A 112 -7.47 2.01 -3.10
C GLY A 112 -7.51 2.95 -1.91
N GLN A 113 -6.49 3.78 -1.78
CA GLN A 113 -6.32 4.71 -0.67
C GLN A 113 -5.96 6.13 -1.15
N GLY A 114 -6.59 6.56 -2.24
CA GLY A 114 -6.36 7.91 -2.78
C GLY A 114 -5.09 7.99 -3.61
N ASN A 115 -4.00 8.41 -3.03
CA ASN A 115 -2.71 8.56 -3.73
C ASN A 115 -1.90 7.26 -3.82
N LYS A 116 -2.40 6.19 -3.23
CA LYS A 116 -1.69 4.91 -3.15
C LYS A 116 -2.67 3.74 -3.17
N LEU A 117 -2.11 2.55 -3.30
CA LEU A 117 -2.84 1.30 -3.12
C LEU A 117 -2.23 0.56 -1.95
N GLU A 118 -3.06 -0.16 -1.20
CA GLU A 118 -2.59 -1.13 -0.21
C GLU A 118 -2.75 -2.53 -0.77
N LEU A 119 -1.77 -3.38 -0.52
CA LEU A 119 -1.81 -4.78 -0.92
C LEU A 119 -1.73 -5.66 0.32
N TRP A 120 -2.78 -6.45 0.52
CA TRP A 120 -2.99 -7.28 1.71
C TRP A 120 -3.07 -8.75 1.36
N SER A 121 -2.69 -9.63 2.29
CA SER A 121 -3.19 -10.99 2.24
C SER A 121 -4.69 -10.96 2.53
N GLU A 122 -5.46 -11.84 1.89
CA GLU A 122 -6.91 -11.84 2.08
C GLU A 122 -7.31 -12.06 3.54
N SER A 123 -6.65 -12.99 4.23
CA SER A 123 -6.97 -13.27 5.64
C SER A 123 -6.70 -12.09 6.56
N LEU A 124 -5.57 -11.40 6.36
CA LEU A 124 -5.25 -10.22 7.17
C LEU A 124 -6.16 -9.03 6.83
N TRP A 125 -6.54 -8.88 5.57
CA TRP A 125 -7.51 -7.86 5.18
C TRP A 125 -8.86 -8.07 5.85
N LEU A 126 -9.37 -9.30 5.84
CA LEU A 126 -10.65 -9.60 6.47
C LEU A 126 -10.62 -9.33 7.97
N ALA A 127 -9.53 -9.65 8.65
CA ALA A 127 -9.36 -9.36 10.08
C ALA A 127 -9.29 -7.86 10.34
N GLU A 128 -8.54 -7.12 9.53
CA GLU A 128 -8.43 -5.66 9.65
C GLU A 128 -9.76 -4.97 9.36
N ARG A 129 -10.46 -5.40 8.32
CA ARG A 129 -11.76 -4.86 7.97
C ARG A 129 -12.76 -5.05 9.11
N GLU A 130 -12.80 -6.25 9.70
CA GLU A 130 -13.69 -6.54 10.83
C GLU A 130 -13.38 -5.64 12.01
N GLN A 131 -12.11 -5.51 12.36
CA GLN A 131 -11.66 -4.64 13.46
C GLN A 131 -12.01 -3.17 13.19
N ALA A 132 -11.76 -2.70 11.96
CA ALA A 132 -12.06 -1.34 11.56
C ALA A 132 -13.56 -1.02 11.66
N LEU A 133 -14.42 -1.96 11.26
CA LEU A 133 -15.86 -1.78 11.35
C LEU A 133 -16.35 -1.75 12.81
N GLN A 134 -15.76 -2.55 13.69
CA GLN A 134 -16.07 -2.51 15.11
C GLN A 134 -15.64 -1.18 15.74
N ASP A 135 -14.46 -0.71 15.43
CA ASP A 135 -13.91 0.54 15.99
C ASP A 135 -14.59 1.80 15.45
N SER A 136 -15.27 1.70 14.31
CA SER A 136 -15.95 2.82 13.64
C SER A 136 -17.47 2.75 13.75
N GLY A 137 -18.00 1.88 14.62
CA GLY A 137 -19.44 1.70 14.81
C GLY A 137 -20.11 2.90 15.46
N PRO A 138 -21.46 2.84 15.64
CA PRO A 138 -22.25 3.97 16.19
C PRO A 138 -21.82 4.41 17.57
N GLU A 139 -21.23 3.53 18.37
CA GLU A 139 -20.78 3.80 19.74
C GLU A 139 -19.31 4.21 19.80
N ALA A 140 -18.60 4.27 18.66
CA ALA A 140 -17.20 4.63 18.63
C ALA A 140 -17.02 6.13 18.88
N GLU A 141 -16.00 6.48 19.68
CA GLU A 141 -15.56 7.87 19.78
C GLU A 141 -14.82 8.26 18.51
N LEU A 142 -15.34 9.24 17.79
CA LEU A 142 -14.71 9.72 16.56
C LEU A 142 -13.66 10.77 16.87
N PRO A 143 -12.47 10.69 16.25
CA PRO A 143 -11.50 11.77 16.30
C PRO A 143 -12.07 13.08 15.73
N GLU A 144 -11.54 14.19 16.21
CA GLU A 144 -11.98 15.51 15.79
C GLU A 144 -11.94 15.73 14.28
N GLU A 145 -10.92 15.14 13.63
CA GLU A 145 -10.71 15.22 12.18
C GLU A 145 -11.89 14.65 11.39
N LEU A 146 -12.57 13.63 11.95
CA LEU A 146 -13.72 13.01 11.30
C LEU A 146 -15.01 13.76 11.55
N MET A 147 -15.10 14.48 12.67
CA MET A 147 -16.30 15.22 13.05
C MET A 147 -16.56 16.41 12.12
N SER A 148 -15.53 16.91 11.46
CA SER A 148 -15.65 18.04 10.51
C SER A 148 -16.07 17.61 9.11
N LEU A 149 -16.10 16.30 8.82
CA LEU A 149 -16.52 15.82 7.50
C LEU A 149 -18.03 15.93 7.34
N THR A 150 -18.45 16.41 6.19
CA THR A 150 -19.85 16.43 5.77
C THR A 150 -20.03 15.38 4.67
N LEU A 151 -20.73 14.31 4.99
CA LEU A 151 -20.97 13.20 4.07
C LEU A 151 -22.41 13.14 3.61
#